data_fbfcc0520dfda12dd2dc4d54e89a7e52
#
_entry.id   fbfcc0520dfda12dd2dc4d54e89a7e52
#
_cell.length_a   1.000
_cell.length_b   1.000
_cell.length_c   1.000
_cell.angle_alpha   90.00
_cell.angle_beta   90.00
_cell.angle_gamma   90.00
#
_symmetry.space_group_name_H-M   'P 1'
#
loop_
_entity.id
_entity.type
_entity.pdbx_description
1 polymer ?
#
loop_
_entity_poly.entity_id
_entity_poly.type
_entity_poly.pdbx_seq_one_letter_code
_entity_poly.pdbx_strand_id
1 'polypeptide(L)' 'VLTLNDGIRDGQGRVKLGNRRWSLRGPNVPAGSRVRVTGVDGSVLIVDRMPG' A
#
# COMPACT_ATOMS: atom_id res chain seq x y z
N VAL A 1 -8.09 5.49 -1.16
CA VAL A 1 -8.13 4.40 -0.18
C VAL A 1 -7.96 3.07 -0.89
N LEU A 2 -7.01 2.28 -0.42
CA LEU A 2 -6.75 0.96 -0.96
C LEU A 2 -6.92 -0.07 0.14
N THR A 3 -7.48 -1.22 -0.22
CA THR A 3 -7.50 -2.39 0.65
C THR A 3 -6.39 -3.32 0.19
N LEU A 4 -5.50 -3.66 1.12
CA LEU A 4 -4.33 -4.48 0.79
C LEU A 4 -4.63 -5.94 1.12
N ASN A 5 -4.61 -6.80 0.10
CA ASN A 5 -4.85 -8.22 0.29
C ASN A 5 -3.72 -8.90 1.07
N ASP A 6 -2.50 -8.45 0.87
CA ASP A 6 -1.31 -9.05 1.47
C ASP A 6 -0.70 -8.23 2.60
N GLY A 7 -1.18 -7.00 2.81
CA GLY A 7 -0.64 -6.11 3.82
C GLY A 7 0.73 -5.55 3.42
N ILE A 8 1.41 -4.98 4.39
CA ILE A 8 2.75 -4.43 4.21
C ILE A 8 3.67 -5.06 5.25
N ARG A 9 4.81 -5.59 4.80
CA ARG A 9 5.84 -6.15 5.66
C ARG A 9 7.15 -5.39 5.46
N ASP A 10 7.81 -5.07 6.55
CA ASP A 10 9.09 -4.37 6.55
C ASP A 10 9.04 -3.06 5.78
N GLY A 11 7.90 -2.38 5.86
CA GLY A 11 7.69 -1.12 5.17
C GLY A 11 7.46 -1.25 3.67
N GLN A 12 7.31 -2.47 3.16
CA GLN A 12 7.15 -2.73 1.73
C GLN A 12 5.95 -3.62 1.48
N GLY A 13 5.26 -3.32 0.39
CA GLY A 13 4.15 -4.14 -0.07
C GLY A 13 4.04 -4.07 -1.57
N ARG A 14 3.06 -4.81 -2.11
CA ARG A 14 2.79 -4.80 -3.54
C ARG A 14 1.28 -4.81 -3.76
N VAL A 15 0.85 -4.12 -4.80
CA VAL A 15 -0.55 -4.10 -5.18
C VAL A 15 -0.63 -4.12 -6.70
N LYS A 16 -1.69 -4.71 -7.21
CA LYS A 16 -1.98 -4.68 -8.64
C LYS A 16 -3.20 -3.80 -8.87
N LEU A 17 -3.00 -2.74 -9.63
CA LEU A 17 -4.07 -1.82 -10.01
C LEU A 17 -4.24 -1.86 -11.52
N GLY A 18 -5.38 -2.34 -11.97
CA GLY A 18 -5.61 -2.54 -13.39
C GLY A 18 -4.64 -3.55 -13.95
N ASN A 19 -3.88 -3.18 -14.97
CA ASN A 19 -2.88 -4.03 -15.59
C ASN A 19 -1.46 -3.77 -15.09
N ARG A 20 -1.30 -2.96 -14.05
CA ARG A 20 0.01 -2.56 -13.55
C ARG A 20 0.24 -3.05 -12.14
N ARG A 21 1.47 -3.46 -11.89
CA ARG A 21 1.92 -3.79 -10.55
C ARG A 21 2.61 -2.58 -9.95
N TRP A 22 2.24 -2.26 -8.72
CA TRP A 22 2.82 -1.15 -7.99
C TRP A 22 3.48 -1.67 -6.73
N SER A 23 4.61 -1.09 -6.38
CA SER A 23 5.20 -1.31 -5.07
C SER A 23 4.58 -0.33 -4.08
N LEU A 24 4.51 -0.73 -2.83
CA LEU A 24 3.97 0.12 -1.77
C LEU A 24 5.05 0.36 -0.74
N ARG A 25 5.04 1.55 -0.19
CA ARG A 25 5.92 1.89 0.92
C ARG A 25 5.08 2.57 1.98
N GLY A 26 5.20 2.10 3.23
CA GLY A 26 4.43 2.66 4.32
C GLY A 26 4.59 1.85 5.60
N PRO A 27 3.76 2.13 6.62
CA PRO A 27 3.84 1.40 7.88
C PRO A 27 3.40 -0.06 7.70
N ASN A 28 3.93 -0.93 8.54
CA ASN A 28 3.52 -2.33 8.53
C ASN A 28 2.04 -2.45 8.92
N VAL A 29 1.29 -3.13 8.07
CA VAL A 29 -0.13 -3.37 8.30
C VAL A 29 -0.46 -4.81 7.94
N PRO A 30 -1.42 -5.44 8.63
CA PRO A 30 -1.81 -6.81 8.32
C PRO A 30 -2.60 -6.89 7.01
N ALA A 31 -2.71 -8.11 6.50
CA ALA A 31 -3.50 -8.36 5.30
C ALA A 31 -4.95 -7.93 5.53
N GLY A 32 -5.56 -7.36 4.51
CA GLY A 32 -6.93 -6.85 4.58
C GLY A 32 -7.06 -5.45 5.14
N SER A 33 -5.93 -4.81 5.48
CA SER A 33 -5.96 -3.44 6.00
C SER A 33 -6.26 -2.44 4.91
N ARG A 34 -6.88 -1.33 5.31
CA ARG A 34 -7.10 -0.18 4.43
C ARG A 34 -6.00 0.83 4.65
N VAL A 35 -5.52 1.39 3.55
CA VAL A 35 -4.49 2.42 3.58
C VAL A 35 -4.87 3.56 2.66
N ARG A 36 -4.29 4.72 2.91
CA ARG A 36 -4.49 5.90 2.08
C ARG A 36 -3.19 6.22 1.35
N VAL A 37 -3.29 6.46 0.05
CA VAL A 37 -2.13 6.89 -0.73
C VAL A 37 -1.84 8.34 -0.41
N THR A 38 -0.62 8.62 0.06
CA THR A 38 -0.19 9.97 0.41
C THR A 38 0.80 10.54 -0.59
N GLY A 39 1.35 9.70 -1.47
CA GLY A 39 2.28 10.17 -2.48
C GLY A 39 2.59 9.08 -3.49
N VAL A 40 3.31 9.45 -4.52
CA VAL A 40 3.75 8.55 -5.58
C VAL A 40 5.20 8.87 -5.89
N ASP A 41 6.03 7.85 -5.99
CA ASP A 41 7.43 7.98 -6.36
C ASP A 41 7.73 6.95 -7.46
N GLY A 42 7.68 7.41 -8.73
CA GLY A 42 7.87 6.52 -9.85
C GLY A 42 6.80 5.43 -9.89
N SER A 43 7.21 4.18 -9.69
CA SER A 43 6.31 3.04 -9.63
C SER A 43 5.98 2.62 -8.20
N VAL A 44 6.31 3.46 -7.22
CA VAL A 44 6.08 3.18 -5.80
C VAL A 44 5.00 4.11 -5.28
N LEU A 45 3.97 3.53 -4.69
CA LEU A 45 2.93 4.29 -4.00
C LEU A 45 3.29 4.42 -2.53
N ILE A 46 3.27 5.64 -2.05
CA ILE A 46 3.51 5.91 -0.62
C ILE A 46 2.16 5.97 0.05
N VAL A 47 1.99 5.12 1.04
CA VAL A 47 0.70 4.96 1.72
C VAL A 47 0.86 5.13 3.22
N ASP A 48 -0.24 5.41 3.88
CA ASP A 48 -0.28 5.53 5.32
C ASP A 48 -1.51 4.78 5.85
N ARG A 49 -1.47 4.42 7.11
CA ARG A 49 -2.60 3.75 7.73
C ARG A 49 -3.79 4.70 7.81
N MET A 50 -4.97 4.16 7.56
CA MET A 50 -6.18 4.91 7.82
C MET A 50 -6.58 4.78 9.29
N PRO A 51 -6.74 5.89 9.99
CA PRO A 51 -7.24 5.84 11.36
C PRO A 51 -8.69 5.35 11.40
N GLY A 52 -8.97 4.55 12.35
CA GLY A 52 -10.32 4.11 12.60
C GLY A 52 -10.70 2.84 12.02
#